data_abaa704ce397e3b4e7f6297c56fd6d1c
#
_entry.id   abaa704ce397e3b4e7f6297c56fd6d1c
#
_cell.length_a   1.000
_cell.length_b   1.000
_cell.length_c   1.000
_cell.angle_alpha   90.00
_cell.angle_beta   90.00
_cell.angle_gamma   90.00
#
_symmetry.space_group_name_H-M   'P 1'
#
loop_
_entity.id
_entity.type
_entity.pdbx_description
1 polymer ?
#
loop_
_entity_poly.entity_id
_entity_poly.type
_entity_poly.pdbx_seq_one_letter_code
_entity_poly.pdbx_strand_id
1 'polypeptide(L)'
;MSHIPPVSVADMPESLSNLVEKGLNSGMLSSSIPVQVWAHRPAIALCWLELLEKFHANSLLGDRLKELVRLKIASITQCQACQLARKSDAVTERDIACLDNGSDQFTLPEQAALNFAELFASDYLEIDAGVFEALSAHFSTEEIVELNMFCALMLAGGRMTYVQKAY
;
A
#
# COMPACT_ATOMS: atom_id res chain seq x y z
N MET A 1 19.66 3.04 10.34
CA MET A 1 19.66 1.67 10.88
C MET A 1 18.28 1.37 11.46
N SER A 2 17.74 0.19 11.18
CA SER A 2 16.48 -0.25 11.76
C SER A 2 16.56 -0.33 13.29
N HIS A 3 15.46 -0.03 13.98
CA HIS A 3 15.38 -0.16 15.45
C HIS A 3 15.36 -1.62 15.92
N ILE A 4 14.95 -2.53 15.04
CA ILE A 4 14.97 -3.98 15.26
C ILE A 4 15.96 -4.58 14.26
N PRO A 5 16.94 -5.39 14.69
CA PRO A 5 17.91 -5.98 13.77
C PRO A 5 17.18 -6.87 12.75
N PRO A 6 17.47 -6.75 11.45
CA PRO A 6 16.84 -7.60 10.44
C PRO A 6 17.38 -9.04 10.53
N VAL A 7 16.49 -10.01 10.37
CA VAL A 7 16.84 -11.42 10.18
C VAL A 7 17.35 -11.62 8.75
N SER A 8 18.45 -12.34 8.56
CA SER A 8 18.93 -12.66 7.20
C SER A 8 17.88 -13.48 6.44
N VAL A 9 17.72 -13.22 5.15
CA VAL A 9 16.80 -14.01 4.30
C VAL A 9 17.17 -15.49 4.32
N ALA A 10 18.46 -15.81 4.43
CA ALA A 10 18.95 -17.19 4.54
C ALA A 10 18.54 -17.89 5.84
N ASP A 11 18.24 -17.13 6.89
CA ASP A 11 17.84 -17.66 8.20
C ASP A 11 16.29 -17.72 8.36
N MET A 12 15.55 -17.28 7.34
CA MET A 12 14.09 -17.37 7.34
C MET A 12 13.62 -18.79 7.04
N PRO A 13 12.43 -19.19 7.52
CA PRO A 13 11.77 -20.40 7.02
C PRO A 13 11.61 -20.35 5.49
N GLU A 14 11.76 -21.48 4.82
CA GLU A 14 11.72 -21.59 3.36
C GLU A 14 10.46 -20.98 2.74
N SER A 15 9.29 -21.17 3.37
CA SER A 15 8.03 -20.57 2.88
C SER A 15 8.07 -19.03 2.83
N LEU A 16 8.70 -18.41 3.83
CA LEU A 16 8.83 -16.96 3.90
C LEU A 16 9.91 -16.45 2.96
N SER A 17 11.10 -17.08 2.91
CA SER A 17 12.18 -16.67 2.02
C SER A 17 11.78 -16.78 0.54
N ASN A 18 11.09 -17.86 0.16
CA ASN A 18 10.59 -18.05 -1.20
C ASN A 18 9.59 -16.93 -1.60
N LEU A 19 8.69 -16.52 -0.68
CA LEU A 19 7.74 -15.46 -0.95
C LEU A 19 8.41 -14.08 -1.01
N VAL A 20 9.45 -13.85 -0.22
CA VAL A 20 10.29 -12.64 -0.31
C VAL A 20 10.98 -12.57 -1.67
N GLU A 21 11.63 -13.66 -2.11
CA GLU A 21 12.29 -13.71 -3.41
C GLU A 21 11.30 -13.49 -4.56
N LYS A 22 10.16 -14.17 -4.54
CA LYS A 22 9.07 -13.99 -5.51
C LYS A 22 8.60 -12.53 -5.53
N GLY A 23 8.42 -11.93 -4.35
CA GLY A 23 7.96 -10.55 -4.23
C GLY A 23 8.96 -9.53 -4.77
N LEU A 24 10.26 -9.75 -4.59
CA LEU A 24 11.31 -8.90 -5.17
C LEU A 24 11.34 -9.04 -6.70
N ASN A 25 11.27 -10.27 -7.21
CA ASN A 25 11.31 -10.54 -8.64
C ASN A 25 10.08 -10.02 -9.39
N SER A 26 8.92 -10.03 -8.78
CA SER A 26 7.66 -9.52 -9.37
C SER A 26 7.47 -8.00 -9.20
N GLY A 27 8.33 -7.31 -8.45
CA GLY A 27 8.14 -5.90 -8.11
C GLY A 27 7.12 -5.64 -6.99
N MET A 28 6.47 -6.68 -6.43
CA MET A 28 5.60 -6.57 -5.26
C MET A 28 6.34 -5.94 -4.07
N LEU A 29 7.57 -6.39 -3.83
CA LEU A 29 8.46 -5.80 -2.84
C LEU A 29 9.52 -4.93 -3.52
N SER A 30 9.78 -3.75 -2.99
CA SER A 30 10.90 -2.89 -3.42
C SER A 30 12.16 -3.14 -2.59
N SER A 31 12.01 -3.77 -1.43
CA SER A 31 13.09 -4.10 -0.50
C SER A 31 12.65 -5.27 0.38
N SER A 32 13.58 -6.12 0.76
CA SER A 32 13.35 -7.19 1.73
C SER A 32 13.45 -6.72 3.19
N ILE A 33 14.00 -5.53 3.45
CA ILE A 33 14.33 -5.06 4.81
C ILE A 33 13.11 -5.05 5.75
N PRO A 34 11.92 -4.53 5.36
CA PRO A 34 10.75 -4.60 6.23
C PRO A 34 10.42 -6.04 6.64
N VAL A 35 10.45 -6.96 5.67
CA VAL A 35 10.14 -8.37 5.93
C VAL A 35 11.19 -9.03 6.79
N GLN A 36 12.46 -8.68 6.62
CA GLN A 36 13.55 -9.17 7.49
C GLN A 36 13.32 -8.76 8.96
N VAL A 37 12.79 -7.57 9.19
CA VAL A 37 12.41 -7.14 10.55
C VAL A 37 11.21 -7.94 11.07
N TRP A 38 10.19 -8.17 10.23
CA TRP A 38 8.99 -8.93 10.61
C TRP A 38 9.27 -10.43 10.77
N ALA A 39 10.36 -10.94 10.19
CA ALA A 39 10.76 -12.36 10.23
C ALA A 39 11.12 -12.86 11.64
N HIS A 40 11.26 -11.99 12.63
CA HIS A 40 11.25 -12.41 14.04
C HIS A 40 9.93 -13.10 14.44
N ARG A 41 8.85 -12.92 13.68
CA ARG A 41 7.58 -13.62 13.81
C ARG A 41 7.16 -14.20 12.45
N PRO A 42 7.89 -15.23 11.96
CA PRO A 42 7.84 -15.66 10.57
C PRO A 42 6.44 -16.09 10.10
N ALA A 43 5.65 -16.74 10.95
CA ALA A 43 4.28 -17.16 10.60
C ALA A 43 3.36 -15.96 10.36
N ILE A 44 3.51 -14.87 11.14
CA ILE A 44 2.71 -13.65 10.97
C ILE A 44 3.21 -12.87 9.75
N ALA A 45 4.53 -12.78 9.57
CA ALA A 45 5.12 -12.14 8.38
C ALA A 45 4.68 -12.83 7.08
N LEU A 46 4.59 -14.16 7.09
CA LEU A 46 4.09 -14.94 5.95
C LEU A 46 2.65 -14.56 5.59
N CYS A 47 1.72 -14.58 6.55
CA CYS A 47 0.32 -14.18 6.32
C CYS A 47 0.22 -12.74 5.79
N TRP A 48 1.05 -11.82 6.28
CA TRP A 48 1.09 -10.45 5.79
C TRP A 48 1.53 -10.37 4.32
N LEU A 49 2.57 -11.12 3.95
CA LEU A 49 3.04 -11.18 2.58
C LEU A 49 2.04 -11.87 1.64
N GLU A 50 1.39 -12.93 2.10
CA GLU A 50 0.33 -13.62 1.35
C GLU A 50 -0.84 -12.68 1.06
N LEU A 51 -1.25 -11.85 2.03
CA LEU A 51 -2.26 -10.84 1.81
C LEU A 51 -1.80 -9.80 0.77
N LEU A 52 -0.56 -9.30 0.89
CA LEU A 52 0.00 -8.35 -0.07
C LEU A 52 0.08 -8.96 -1.49
N GLU A 53 0.42 -10.24 -1.59
CA GLU A 53 0.45 -10.97 -2.86
C GLU A 53 -0.94 -11.03 -3.52
N LYS A 54 -2.02 -11.22 -2.74
CA LYS A 54 -3.39 -11.22 -3.28
C LYS A 54 -3.73 -9.88 -3.93
N PHE A 55 -3.39 -8.77 -3.28
CA PHE A 55 -3.58 -7.44 -3.87
C PHE A 55 -2.69 -7.18 -5.09
N HIS A 56 -1.51 -7.80 -5.14
CA HIS A 56 -0.63 -7.66 -6.29
C HIS A 56 -1.09 -8.48 -7.49
N ALA A 57 -1.52 -9.73 -7.27
CA ALA A 57 -1.79 -10.68 -8.33
C ALA A 57 -3.26 -10.76 -8.78
N ASN A 58 -4.22 -10.47 -7.89
CA ASN A 58 -5.64 -10.76 -8.11
C ASN A 58 -6.57 -9.59 -7.75
N SER A 59 -6.06 -8.36 -7.77
CA SER A 59 -6.85 -7.17 -7.42
C SER A 59 -7.95 -6.90 -8.47
N LEU A 60 -9.12 -6.49 -8.01
CA LEU A 60 -10.17 -5.92 -8.84
C LEU A 60 -9.87 -4.48 -9.23
N LEU A 61 -9.07 -3.77 -8.40
CA LEU A 61 -8.66 -2.39 -8.66
C LEU A 61 -7.55 -2.36 -9.73
N GLY A 62 -7.67 -1.44 -10.69
CA GLY A 62 -6.65 -1.24 -11.70
C GLY A 62 -5.30 -0.77 -11.11
N ASP A 63 -4.20 -1.13 -11.76
CA ASP A 63 -2.85 -0.86 -11.27
C ASP A 63 -2.57 0.63 -11.05
N ARG A 64 -3.10 1.50 -11.93
CA ARG A 64 -2.99 2.97 -11.77
C ARG A 64 -3.68 3.44 -10.50
N LEU A 65 -4.90 2.98 -10.25
CA LEU A 65 -5.67 3.37 -9.07
C LEU A 65 -4.98 2.91 -7.78
N LYS A 66 -4.52 1.64 -7.73
CA LYS A 66 -3.76 1.12 -6.59
C LYS A 66 -2.51 1.94 -6.32
N GLU A 67 -1.77 2.30 -7.37
CA GLU A 67 -0.53 3.07 -7.22
C GLU A 67 -0.80 4.49 -6.71
N LEU A 68 -1.83 5.17 -7.22
CA LEU A 68 -2.25 6.49 -6.74
C LEU A 68 -2.64 6.45 -5.26
N VAL A 69 -3.49 5.51 -4.86
CA VAL A 69 -3.92 5.31 -3.46
C VAL A 69 -2.73 4.99 -2.56
N ARG A 70 -1.85 4.09 -3.00
CA ARG A 70 -0.64 3.72 -2.27
C ARG A 70 0.28 4.93 -2.03
N LEU A 71 0.51 5.74 -3.06
CA LEU A 71 1.37 6.94 -2.97
C LEU A 71 0.74 8.01 -2.09
N LYS A 72 -0.59 8.22 -2.18
CA LYS A 72 -1.31 9.14 -1.29
C LYS A 72 -1.14 8.75 0.16
N ILE A 73 -1.33 7.47 0.51
CA ILE A 73 -1.13 6.97 1.88
C ILE A 73 0.35 7.05 2.28
N ALA A 74 1.28 6.79 1.36
CA ALA A 74 2.71 6.89 1.64
C ALA A 74 3.15 8.32 1.99
N SER A 75 2.55 9.35 1.35
CA SER A 75 2.81 10.75 1.69
C SER A 75 2.32 11.07 3.10
N ILE A 76 1.11 10.63 3.47
CA ILE A 76 0.54 10.85 4.80
C ILE A 76 1.33 10.12 5.89
N THR A 77 1.75 8.88 5.63
CA THR A 77 2.52 8.08 6.60
C THR A 77 3.99 8.45 6.68
N GLN A 78 4.46 9.40 5.87
CA GLN A 78 5.86 9.84 5.79
C GLN A 78 6.86 8.69 5.52
N CYS A 79 6.39 7.62 4.88
CA CYS A 79 7.22 6.47 4.52
C CYS A 79 8.06 6.81 3.28
N GLN A 80 9.27 7.33 3.46
CA GLN A 80 10.14 7.72 2.35
C GLN A 80 10.40 6.58 1.35
N ALA A 81 10.70 5.38 1.85
CA ALA A 81 10.89 4.21 0.99
C ALA A 81 9.64 3.90 0.16
N CYS A 82 8.43 4.06 0.75
CA CYS A 82 7.17 3.85 0.05
C CYS A 82 6.89 4.96 -0.99
N GLN A 83 7.28 6.20 -0.70
CA GLN A 83 7.11 7.33 -1.62
C GLN A 83 8.05 7.22 -2.84
N LEU A 84 9.27 6.72 -2.65
CA LEU A 84 10.26 6.56 -3.72
C LEU A 84 10.02 5.32 -4.58
N ALA A 85 9.39 4.29 -4.01
CA ALA A 85 9.05 3.07 -4.75
C ALA A 85 8.01 3.38 -5.84
N ARG A 86 8.16 2.74 -7.01
CA ARG A 86 7.19 2.75 -8.10
C ARG A 86 6.71 1.33 -8.32
N LYS A 87 5.40 1.13 -8.34
CA LYS A 87 4.75 -0.19 -8.50
C LYS A 87 4.02 -0.31 -9.82
N SER A 88 3.81 0.82 -10.51
CA SER A 88 3.17 0.88 -11.81
C SER A 88 3.69 2.08 -12.61
N ASP A 89 4.01 1.84 -13.87
CA ASP A 89 4.38 2.89 -14.83
C ASP A 89 3.16 3.71 -15.30
N ALA A 90 1.95 3.33 -14.90
CA ALA A 90 0.72 4.05 -15.22
C ALA A 90 0.54 5.34 -14.42
N VAL A 91 1.40 5.61 -13.42
CA VAL A 91 1.42 6.84 -12.62
C VAL A 91 2.70 7.61 -12.93
N THR A 92 2.53 8.85 -13.38
CA THR A 92 3.65 9.72 -13.76
C THR A 92 4.11 10.60 -12.59
N GLU A 93 5.31 11.18 -12.67
CA GLU A 93 5.80 12.14 -11.68
C GLU A 93 4.89 13.40 -11.60
N ARG A 94 4.19 13.75 -12.69
CA ARG A 94 3.18 14.80 -12.68
C ARG A 94 1.96 14.42 -11.85
N ASP A 95 1.48 13.18 -11.97
CA ASP A 95 0.38 12.67 -11.12
C ASP A 95 0.78 12.74 -9.64
N ILE A 96 2.01 12.34 -9.32
CA ILE A 96 2.52 12.36 -7.94
C ILE A 96 2.58 13.78 -7.38
N ALA A 97 3.06 14.74 -8.16
CA ALA A 97 3.10 16.15 -7.77
C ALA A 97 1.70 16.76 -7.55
N CYS A 98 0.66 16.16 -8.12
CA CYS A 98 -0.73 16.61 -8.00
C CYS A 98 -1.52 15.90 -6.88
N LEU A 99 -0.98 14.87 -6.24
CA LEU A 99 -1.70 14.08 -5.22
C LEU A 99 -2.22 14.92 -4.03
N ASP A 100 -1.52 15.98 -3.67
CA ASP A 100 -1.87 16.82 -2.52
C ASP A 100 -2.78 18.01 -2.88
N ASN A 101 -2.97 18.30 -4.18
CA ASN A 101 -3.61 19.55 -4.63
C ASN A 101 -5.03 19.36 -5.17
N GLY A 102 -5.63 18.15 -5.10
CA GLY A 102 -7.00 17.90 -5.57
C GLY A 102 -7.21 18.29 -7.03
N SER A 103 -6.23 18.04 -7.91
CA SER A 103 -6.22 18.59 -9.26
C SER A 103 -7.22 17.89 -10.18
N ASP A 104 -7.75 18.66 -11.16
CA ASP A 104 -8.54 18.17 -12.30
C ASP A 104 -7.81 17.15 -13.18
N GLN A 105 -6.62 16.76 -12.81
CA GLN A 105 -5.80 15.75 -13.49
C GLN A 105 -6.31 14.32 -13.29
N PHE A 106 -7.04 14.07 -12.21
CA PHE A 106 -7.58 12.76 -11.89
C PHE A 106 -9.00 12.62 -12.39
N THR A 107 -9.36 11.43 -12.88
CA THR A 107 -10.72 11.08 -13.23
C THR A 107 -11.64 11.08 -12.01
N LEU A 108 -12.96 11.20 -12.21
CA LEU A 108 -13.91 11.17 -11.08
C LEU A 108 -13.79 9.93 -10.19
N PRO A 109 -13.62 8.69 -10.73
CA PRO A 109 -13.32 7.53 -9.90
C PRO A 109 -12.04 7.66 -9.09
N GLU A 110 -10.95 8.17 -9.71
CA GLU A 110 -9.67 8.37 -9.01
C GLU A 110 -9.81 9.42 -7.90
N GLN A 111 -10.53 10.52 -8.14
CA GLN A 111 -10.79 11.55 -7.13
C GLN A 111 -11.56 10.98 -5.93
N ALA A 112 -12.62 10.20 -6.18
CA ALA A 112 -13.40 9.56 -5.13
C ALA A 112 -12.52 8.60 -4.27
N ALA A 113 -11.70 7.77 -4.91
CA ALA A 113 -10.82 6.84 -4.22
C ALA A 113 -9.68 7.54 -3.47
N LEU A 114 -9.10 8.62 -4.02
CA LEU A 114 -8.07 9.42 -3.36
C LEU A 114 -8.61 10.17 -2.15
N ASN A 115 -9.83 10.74 -2.25
CA ASN A 115 -10.50 11.37 -1.12
C ASN A 115 -10.76 10.34 0.01
N PHE A 116 -11.28 9.16 -0.35
CA PHE A 116 -11.47 8.09 0.63
C PHE A 116 -10.14 7.69 1.30
N ALA A 117 -9.08 7.49 0.52
CA ALA A 117 -7.77 7.11 1.05
C ALA A 117 -7.16 8.18 1.96
N GLU A 118 -7.34 9.45 1.63
CA GLU A 118 -6.91 10.57 2.46
C GLU A 118 -7.62 10.60 3.79
N LEU A 119 -8.96 10.58 3.78
CA LEU A 119 -9.76 10.54 5.01
C LEU A 119 -9.44 9.29 5.84
N PHE A 120 -9.35 8.12 5.20
CA PHE A 120 -9.03 6.87 5.89
C PHE A 120 -7.69 6.92 6.64
N ALA A 121 -6.69 7.60 6.06
CA ALA A 121 -5.36 7.68 6.65
C ALA A 121 -5.18 8.81 7.66
N SER A 122 -5.93 9.91 7.53
CA SER A 122 -5.75 11.14 8.32
C SER A 122 -6.91 11.47 9.26
N ASP A 123 -8.16 11.25 8.83
CA ASP A 123 -9.35 11.62 9.60
C ASP A 123 -10.54 10.68 9.28
N TYR A 124 -10.42 9.44 9.66
CA TYR A 124 -11.41 8.40 9.33
C TYR A 124 -12.81 8.65 9.96
N LEU A 125 -12.91 9.51 10.95
CA LEU A 125 -14.19 9.87 11.57
C LEU A 125 -15.05 10.77 10.67
N GLU A 126 -14.46 11.42 9.67
CA GLU A 126 -15.16 12.22 8.67
C GLU A 126 -15.67 11.36 7.48
N ILE A 127 -15.43 10.06 7.48
CA ILE A 127 -15.99 9.14 6.47
C ILE A 127 -17.44 8.86 6.80
N ASP A 128 -18.35 9.54 6.11
CA ASP A 128 -19.80 9.41 6.22
C ASP A 128 -20.44 8.65 5.04
N ALA A 129 -21.77 8.63 5.02
CA ALA A 129 -22.54 8.01 3.93
C ALA A 129 -22.27 8.67 2.57
N GLY A 130 -22.04 9.99 2.53
CA GLY A 130 -21.77 10.73 1.29
C GLY A 130 -20.47 10.30 0.63
N VAL A 131 -19.44 9.96 1.40
CA VAL A 131 -18.18 9.41 0.87
C VAL A 131 -18.42 8.05 0.21
N PHE A 132 -19.24 7.17 0.81
CA PHE A 132 -19.60 5.89 0.21
C PHE A 132 -20.53 6.03 -1.00
N GLU A 133 -21.42 7.02 -1.02
CA GLU A 133 -22.25 7.32 -2.19
C GLU A 133 -21.37 7.76 -3.37
N ALA A 134 -20.37 8.63 -3.13
CA ALA A 134 -19.42 9.04 -4.15
C ALA A 134 -18.61 7.84 -4.70
N LEU A 135 -18.18 6.91 -3.86
CA LEU A 135 -17.52 5.68 -4.31
C LEU A 135 -18.47 4.80 -5.12
N SER A 136 -19.70 4.59 -4.64
CA SER A 136 -20.70 3.71 -5.28
C SER A 136 -21.17 4.22 -6.65
N ALA A 137 -20.96 5.49 -6.96
CA ALA A 137 -21.20 6.03 -8.30
C ALA A 137 -20.21 5.50 -9.35
N HIS A 138 -19.07 4.92 -8.92
CA HIS A 138 -17.98 4.54 -9.81
C HIS A 138 -17.47 3.11 -9.61
N PHE A 139 -17.69 2.51 -8.45
CA PHE A 139 -17.15 1.21 -8.05
C PHE A 139 -18.25 0.26 -7.59
N SER A 140 -18.08 -1.02 -7.87
CA SER A 140 -18.92 -2.07 -7.31
C SER A 140 -18.68 -2.21 -5.79
N THR A 141 -19.58 -2.90 -5.10
CA THR A 141 -19.44 -3.18 -3.66
C THR A 141 -18.13 -3.93 -3.37
N GLU A 142 -17.76 -4.89 -4.22
CA GLU A 142 -16.55 -5.68 -4.10
C GLU A 142 -15.29 -4.82 -4.22
N GLU A 143 -15.27 -3.89 -5.19
CA GLU A 143 -14.16 -2.95 -5.38
C GLU A 143 -14.04 -1.96 -4.21
N ILE A 144 -15.16 -1.48 -3.65
CA ILE A 144 -15.15 -0.61 -2.46
C ILE A 144 -14.60 -1.34 -1.25
N VAL A 145 -15.02 -2.59 -1.03
CA VAL A 145 -14.48 -3.43 0.06
C VAL A 145 -12.98 -3.66 -0.13
N GLU A 146 -12.56 -3.97 -1.35
CA GLU A 146 -11.15 -4.16 -1.67
C GLU A 146 -10.34 -2.87 -1.46
N LEU A 147 -10.85 -1.72 -1.90
CA LEU A 147 -10.22 -0.41 -1.68
C LEU A 147 -10.01 -0.13 -0.18
N ASN A 148 -11.03 -0.38 0.63
CA ASN A 148 -10.95 -0.21 2.08
C ASN A 148 -9.86 -1.10 2.69
N MET A 149 -9.83 -2.39 2.34
CA MET A 149 -8.82 -3.34 2.82
C MET A 149 -7.41 -2.95 2.33
N PHE A 150 -7.29 -2.48 1.09
CA PHE A 150 -6.04 -2.00 0.53
C PHE A 150 -5.52 -0.77 1.26
N CYS A 151 -6.39 0.21 1.55
CA CYS A 151 -6.02 1.39 2.35
C CYS A 151 -5.51 0.98 3.73
N ALA A 152 -6.19 0.05 4.41
CA ALA A 152 -5.77 -0.47 5.71
C ALA A 152 -4.38 -1.13 5.65
N LEU A 153 -4.14 -1.97 4.63
CA LEU A 153 -2.86 -2.64 4.42
C LEU A 153 -1.72 -1.64 4.17
N MET A 154 -1.95 -0.66 3.30
CA MET A 154 -0.96 0.37 2.97
C MET A 154 -0.66 1.27 4.18
N LEU A 155 -1.69 1.68 4.91
CA LEU A 155 -1.55 2.50 6.12
C LEU A 155 -0.75 1.76 7.20
N ALA A 156 -1.13 0.53 7.51
CA ALA A 156 -0.46 -0.28 8.53
C ALA A 156 0.99 -0.59 8.12
N GLY A 157 1.21 -1.02 6.88
CA GLY A 157 2.54 -1.31 6.34
C GLY A 157 3.46 -0.09 6.36
N GLY A 158 2.96 1.06 5.92
CA GLY A 158 3.70 2.33 5.92
C GLY A 158 4.10 2.76 7.34
N ARG A 159 3.17 2.69 8.30
CA ARG A 159 3.44 3.03 9.71
C ARG A 159 4.41 2.04 10.37
N MET A 160 4.26 0.75 10.15
CA MET A 160 5.21 -0.25 10.66
C MET A 160 6.62 -0.01 10.13
N THR A 161 6.76 0.21 8.83
CA THR A 161 8.06 0.50 8.20
C THR A 161 8.69 1.76 8.77
N TYR A 162 7.89 2.82 8.93
CA TYR A 162 8.35 4.10 9.48
C TYR A 162 8.83 3.99 10.94
N VAL A 163 7.99 3.44 11.83
CA VAL A 163 8.32 3.37 13.28
C VAL A 163 9.47 2.41 13.57
N GLN A 164 9.67 1.40 12.73
CA GLN A 164 10.77 0.44 12.87
C GLN A 164 12.04 0.91 12.14
N LYS A 165 11.96 1.99 11.34
CA LYS A 165 13.04 2.42 10.42
C LYS A 165 13.55 1.27 9.57
N ALA A 166 12.62 0.45 9.06
CA ALA A 166 12.89 -0.74 8.27
C ALA A 166 13.04 -0.39 6.77
N TYR A 167 14.03 0.44 6.42
CA TYR A 167 14.35 0.90 5.05
C TYR A 167 15.83 1.26 4.94
#